data_d8708883b5a2a5b883445ce188dada24
#
_entry.id   d8708883b5a2a5b883445ce188dada24
#
_cell.length_a   1.000
_cell.length_b   1.000
_cell.length_c   1.000
_cell.angle_alpha   90.00
_cell.angle_beta   90.00
_cell.angle_gamma   90.00
#
_symmetry.space_group_name_H-M   'P 1'
#
loop_
_entity.id
_entity.type
_entity.pdbx_description
1 polymer ?
#
loop_
_entity_poly.entity_id
_entity_poly.type
_entity_poly.pdbx_seq_one_letter_code
_entity_poly.pdbx_strand_id
1 'polypeptide(L)'
;MQRYQELREARCHFIPSVPPEVRFVFPASAGDKALAMADDVALKAAEERCRSMVQRALNRQDVSGWVRMMLREAHHGMPSMDEMAHTLNMSPRSLDRYLQREGAGYRALLQQVRHERAQRLLLNSGTSITQIALELGYTDAANFTRAFRKIEGVSPSVFRTRST
;
A
#
# COMPACT_ATOMS: atom_id res chain seq x y z
N MET A 1 3.52 -1.55 -36.94
CA MET A 1 2.18 -2.17 -36.93
C MET A 1 2.14 -3.60 -36.38
N GLN A 2 3.25 -4.28 -36.20
CA GLN A 2 3.30 -5.66 -35.64
C GLN A 2 3.03 -5.78 -34.13
N ARG A 3 3.23 -4.72 -33.35
CA ARG A 3 3.10 -4.72 -31.89
C ARG A 3 1.67 -4.83 -31.33
N TYR A 4 0.65 -4.60 -32.14
CA TYR A 4 -0.76 -4.68 -31.73
C TYR A 4 -1.45 -6.01 -32.07
N GLN A 5 -0.82 -6.88 -32.86
CA GLN A 5 -1.40 -8.18 -33.22
C GLN A 5 -1.30 -9.20 -32.06
N GLU A 6 -0.26 -9.14 -31.25
CA GLU A 6 -0.08 -10.06 -30.11
C GLU A 6 -1.10 -9.82 -28.96
N LEU A 7 -1.64 -8.60 -28.84
CA LEU A 7 -2.70 -8.29 -27.88
C LEU A 7 -4.10 -8.78 -28.30
N ARG A 8 -4.29 -9.16 -29.57
CA ARG A 8 -5.57 -9.69 -30.06
C ARG A 8 -5.84 -11.14 -29.65
N GLU A 9 -4.84 -11.87 -29.19
CA GLU A 9 -4.98 -13.25 -28.72
C GLU A 9 -5.28 -13.34 -27.22
N ALA A 10 -5.19 -12.26 -26.47
CA ALA A 10 -5.60 -12.20 -25.09
C ALA A 10 -7.13 -12.16 -25.01
N ARG A 11 -7.76 -13.31 -24.73
CA ARG A 11 -9.19 -13.36 -24.44
C ARG A 11 -9.44 -12.73 -23.08
N CYS A 12 -9.96 -11.51 -23.07
CA CYS A 12 -10.43 -10.87 -21.85
C CYS A 12 -11.80 -11.46 -21.48
N HIS A 13 -11.87 -12.21 -20.41
CA HIS A 13 -13.12 -12.66 -19.82
C HIS A 13 -13.50 -11.67 -18.69
N PHE A 14 -14.65 -11.01 -18.85
CA PHE A 14 -15.23 -10.23 -17.78
C PHE A 14 -15.93 -11.17 -16.81
N ILE A 15 -15.36 -11.37 -15.63
CA ILE A 15 -16.00 -12.07 -14.53
C ILE A 15 -16.49 -11.00 -13.57
N PRO A 16 -17.81 -10.85 -13.37
CA PRO A 16 -18.31 -9.90 -12.39
C PRO A 16 -17.85 -10.35 -11.00
N SER A 17 -17.03 -9.55 -10.38
CA SER A 17 -16.53 -9.75 -9.02
C SER A 17 -16.93 -8.58 -8.13
N VAL A 18 -17.13 -8.83 -6.84
CA VAL A 18 -17.41 -7.79 -5.85
C VAL A 18 -16.33 -7.88 -4.76
N PRO A 19 -15.44 -6.89 -4.68
CA PRO A 19 -15.35 -5.64 -5.46
C PRO A 19 -14.92 -5.90 -6.92
N PRO A 20 -15.18 -4.96 -7.84
CA PRO A 20 -14.74 -5.11 -9.23
C PRO A 20 -13.23 -5.20 -9.30
N GLU A 21 -12.71 -6.26 -9.89
CA GLU A 21 -11.27 -6.46 -10.11
C GLU A 21 -10.98 -6.70 -11.58
N VAL A 22 -9.85 -6.24 -12.06
CA VAL A 22 -9.33 -6.59 -13.38
C VAL A 22 -8.31 -7.71 -13.17
N ARG A 23 -8.67 -8.91 -13.62
CA ARG A 23 -7.79 -10.08 -13.53
C ARG A 23 -7.26 -10.43 -14.92
N PHE A 24 -5.95 -10.45 -15.05
CA PHE A 24 -5.29 -10.94 -16.25
C PHE A 24 -4.94 -12.41 -16.04
N VAL A 25 -5.48 -13.28 -16.88
CA VAL A 25 -5.16 -14.71 -16.84
C VAL A 25 -4.28 -15.02 -18.06
N PHE A 26 -3.08 -15.51 -17.79
CA PHE A 26 -2.14 -15.92 -18.82
C PHE A 26 -1.98 -17.44 -18.80
N PRO A 27 -1.76 -18.11 -19.94
CA PRO A 27 -1.33 -19.50 -19.96
C PRO A 27 -0.04 -19.66 -19.15
N ALA A 28 0.13 -20.79 -18.45
CA ALA A 28 1.34 -21.05 -17.67
C ALA A 28 2.62 -20.90 -18.50
N SER A 29 2.57 -21.30 -19.78
CA SER A 29 3.66 -21.13 -20.76
C SER A 29 4.02 -19.67 -21.07
N ALA A 30 3.17 -18.71 -20.72
CA ALA A 30 3.50 -17.29 -20.89
C ALA A 30 4.47 -16.79 -19.82
N GLY A 31 4.52 -17.46 -18.64
CA GLY A 31 5.46 -17.15 -17.58
C GLY A 31 6.91 -17.53 -17.92
N ASP A 32 7.09 -18.48 -18.85
CA ASP A 32 8.43 -18.93 -19.28
C ASP A 32 9.00 -18.07 -20.42
N LYS A 33 8.21 -17.17 -21.00
CA LYS A 33 8.67 -16.27 -22.04
C LYS A 33 9.34 -15.05 -21.42
N ALA A 34 10.58 -14.80 -21.81
CA ALA A 34 11.23 -13.53 -21.48
C ALA A 34 10.38 -12.36 -21.97
N LEU A 35 10.00 -11.45 -21.08
CA LEU A 35 9.31 -10.23 -21.48
C LEU A 35 10.19 -9.45 -22.42
N ALA A 36 9.65 -8.94 -23.52
CA ALA A 36 10.39 -8.18 -24.55
C ALA A 36 11.08 -6.91 -23.98
N MET A 37 10.74 -6.51 -22.76
CA MET A 37 11.34 -5.42 -22.01
C MET A 37 12.01 -5.90 -20.71
N ALA A 38 12.25 -7.22 -20.55
CA ALA A 38 13.03 -7.73 -19.44
C ALA A 38 14.49 -7.26 -19.62
N ASP A 39 14.90 -6.37 -18.74
CA ASP A 39 16.27 -5.87 -18.66
C ASP A 39 16.85 -6.26 -17.32
N ASP A 40 17.66 -7.31 -17.30
CA ASP A 40 18.34 -7.79 -16.10
C ASP A 40 19.25 -6.72 -15.49
N VAL A 41 19.78 -5.81 -16.29
CA VAL A 41 20.60 -4.71 -15.83
C VAL A 41 19.74 -3.69 -15.10
N ALA A 42 18.58 -3.35 -15.65
CA ALA A 42 17.62 -2.46 -15.00
C ALA A 42 17.07 -3.07 -13.71
N LEU A 43 16.77 -4.37 -13.71
CA LEU A 43 16.31 -5.08 -12.50
C LEU A 43 17.38 -5.04 -11.40
N LYS A 44 18.62 -5.41 -11.72
CA LYS A 44 19.74 -5.35 -10.76
C LYS A 44 19.97 -3.95 -10.24
N ALA A 45 19.91 -2.93 -11.10
CA ALA A 45 20.04 -1.54 -10.69
C ALA A 45 18.91 -1.09 -9.77
N ALA A 46 17.67 -1.54 -10.01
CA ALA A 46 16.52 -1.27 -9.15
C ALA A 46 16.68 -1.95 -7.78
N GLU A 47 17.09 -3.22 -7.76
CA GLU A 47 17.37 -3.96 -6.51
C GLU A 47 18.47 -3.29 -5.68
N GLU A 48 19.57 -2.88 -6.32
CA GLU A 48 20.68 -2.19 -5.65
C GLU A 48 20.23 -0.85 -5.08
N ARG A 49 19.39 -0.12 -5.83
CA ARG A 49 18.81 1.14 -5.37
C ARG A 49 17.88 0.93 -4.16
N CYS A 50 17.03 -0.09 -4.18
CA CYS A 50 16.19 -0.47 -3.04
C CYS A 50 17.05 -0.84 -1.83
N ARG A 51 18.08 -1.69 -2.02
CA ARG A 51 19.01 -2.10 -0.99
C ARG A 51 19.73 -0.91 -0.37
N SER A 52 20.20 0.02 -1.20
CA SER A 52 20.88 1.24 -0.75
C SER A 52 19.94 2.20 0.00
N MET A 53 18.64 2.24 -0.35
CA MET A 53 17.65 3.04 0.39
C MET A 53 17.38 2.45 1.78
N VAL A 54 17.21 1.13 1.87
CA VAL A 54 17.08 0.42 3.16
C VAL A 54 18.31 0.67 4.05
N GLN A 55 19.51 0.48 3.50
CA GLN A 55 20.75 0.69 4.25
C GLN A 55 20.90 2.13 4.72
N ARG A 56 20.52 3.11 3.89
CA ARG A 56 20.54 4.53 4.28
C ARG A 56 19.53 4.84 5.40
N ALA A 57 18.34 4.26 5.35
CA ALA A 57 17.35 4.41 6.41
C ALA A 57 17.88 3.87 7.75
N LEU A 58 18.47 2.68 7.72
CA LEU A 58 19.08 2.08 8.91
C LEU A 58 20.27 2.90 9.46
N ASN A 59 21.16 3.37 8.57
CA ASN A 59 22.34 4.14 8.95
C ASN A 59 22.00 5.56 9.45
N ARG A 60 20.91 6.16 8.95
CA ARG A 60 20.43 7.49 9.38
C ARG A 60 19.55 7.43 10.61
N GLN A 61 19.26 6.25 11.13
CA GLN A 61 18.28 6.06 12.21
C GLN A 61 16.91 6.69 11.84
N ASP A 62 16.48 6.56 10.59
CA ASP A 62 15.20 7.05 10.07
C ASP A 62 14.33 5.86 9.61
N VAL A 63 14.23 4.87 10.48
CA VAL A 63 13.42 3.68 10.23
C VAL A 63 11.93 4.04 10.21
N SER A 64 11.53 4.99 11.05
CA SER A 64 10.15 5.49 11.10
C SER A 64 9.74 6.20 9.81
N GLY A 65 10.63 7.01 9.23
CA GLY A 65 10.43 7.65 7.94
C GLY A 65 10.29 6.63 6.80
N TRP A 66 11.13 5.60 6.79
CA TRP A 66 11.02 4.51 5.82
C TRP A 66 9.70 3.74 5.97
N VAL A 67 9.33 3.35 7.19
CA VAL A 67 8.05 2.66 7.46
C VAL A 67 6.87 3.51 7.01
N ARG A 68 6.88 4.81 7.32
CA ARG A 68 5.83 5.75 6.88
C ARG A 68 5.73 5.83 5.36
N MET A 69 6.87 5.90 4.67
CA MET A 69 6.91 5.90 3.20
C MET A 69 6.28 4.62 2.64
N MET A 70 6.68 3.45 3.12
CA MET A 70 6.15 2.17 2.67
C MET A 70 4.64 2.04 2.93
N LEU A 71 4.15 2.51 4.08
CA LEU A 71 2.72 2.54 4.39
C LEU A 71 1.94 3.47 3.44
N ARG A 72 2.51 4.60 3.03
CA ARG A 72 1.88 5.54 2.09
C ARG A 72 1.78 4.98 0.68
N GLU A 73 2.81 4.25 0.24
CA GLU A 73 2.89 3.64 -1.09
C GLU A 73 2.11 2.33 -1.22
N ALA A 74 1.60 1.80 -0.12
CA ALA A 74 0.84 0.54 -0.13
C ALA A 74 -0.51 0.71 -0.83
N HIS A 75 -0.70 0.04 -1.98
CA HIS A 75 -1.93 0.11 -2.78
C HIS A 75 -2.93 -1.00 -2.47
N HIS A 76 -2.48 -2.15 -2.00
CA HIS A 76 -3.28 -3.35 -1.76
C HIS A 76 -3.31 -3.76 -0.29
N GLY A 77 -3.90 -2.92 0.54
CA GLY A 77 -3.90 -3.13 1.99
C GLY A 77 -2.69 -2.52 2.68
N MET A 78 -2.77 -2.42 4.00
CA MET A 78 -1.68 -1.89 4.82
C MET A 78 -0.76 -3.04 5.23
N PRO A 79 0.55 -3.00 4.89
CA PRO A 79 1.49 -4.02 5.30
C PRO A 79 1.47 -4.22 6.82
N SER A 80 1.68 -5.43 7.27
CA SER A 80 1.84 -5.75 8.68
C SER A 80 3.25 -5.41 9.16
N MET A 81 3.45 -5.41 10.49
CA MET A 81 4.77 -5.24 11.06
C MET A 81 5.74 -6.36 10.66
N ASP A 82 5.22 -7.58 10.51
CA ASP A 82 6.02 -8.74 10.07
C ASP A 82 6.50 -8.58 8.63
N GLU A 83 5.63 -8.14 7.72
CA GLU A 83 5.98 -7.86 6.33
C GLU A 83 7.01 -6.73 6.22
N MET A 84 6.85 -5.66 7.01
CA MET A 84 7.83 -4.57 7.08
C MET A 84 9.19 -5.03 7.60
N ALA A 85 9.20 -5.83 8.66
CA ALA A 85 10.42 -6.39 9.22
C ALA A 85 11.12 -7.32 8.23
N HIS A 86 10.34 -8.16 7.53
CA HIS A 86 10.87 -9.03 6.49
C HIS A 86 11.53 -8.24 5.36
N THR A 87 10.90 -7.14 4.91
CA THR A 87 11.47 -6.26 3.87
C THR A 87 12.81 -5.64 4.29
N LEU A 88 12.98 -5.35 5.58
CA LEU A 88 14.22 -4.85 6.16
C LEU A 88 15.21 -5.97 6.55
N ASN A 89 14.88 -7.22 6.26
CA ASN A 89 15.65 -8.40 6.63
C ASN A 89 15.97 -8.45 8.13
N MET A 90 14.98 -8.14 8.96
CA MET A 90 15.10 -8.17 10.42
C MET A 90 13.89 -8.82 11.07
N SER A 91 13.99 -9.12 12.39
CA SER A 91 12.84 -9.61 13.14
C SER A 91 11.87 -8.47 13.49
N PRO A 92 10.55 -8.75 13.66
CA PRO A 92 9.58 -7.76 14.12
C PRO A 92 9.98 -7.07 15.43
N ARG A 93 10.58 -7.83 16.34
CA ARG A 93 11.12 -7.29 17.60
C ARG A 93 12.26 -6.29 17.38
N SER A 94 13.11 -6.55 16.40
CA SER A 94 14.19 -5.61 16.03
C SER A 94 13.60 -4.33 15.43
N LEU A 95 12.64 -4.45 14.53
CA LEU A 95 11.96 -3.29 13.95
C LEU A 95 11.26 -2.46 15.03
N ASP A 96 10.51 -3.09 15.93
CA ASP A 96 9.87 -2.39 17.04
C ASP A 96 10.88 -1.62 17.90
N ARG A 97 12.00 -2.23 18.23
CA ARG A 97 13.07 -1.58 19.00
C ARG A 97 13.66 -0.36 18.30
N TYR A 98 13.83 -0.41 16.97
CA TYR A 98 14.30 0.74 16.19
C TYR A 98 13.27 1.86 16.23
N LEU A 99 12.00 1.55 15.96
CA LEU A 99 10.91 2.53 16.00
C LEU A 99 10.78 3.18 17.39
N GLN A 100 10.85 2.38 18.46
CA GLN A 100 10.80 2.91 19.84
C GLN A 100 11.98 3.86 20.14
N ARG A 101 13.17 3.58 19.64
CA ARG A 101 14.32 4.50 19.79
C ARG A 101 14.12 5.84 19.09
N GLU A 102 13.35 5.86 18.01
CA GLU A 102 12.98 7.07 17.28
C GLU A 102 11.71 7.74 17.84
N GLY A 103 11.20 7.26 18.99
CA GLY A 103 9.99 7.77 19.61
C GLY A 103 8.71 7.47 18.85
N ALA A 104 8.76 6.53 17.92
CA ALA A 104 7.62 6.10 17.10
C ALA A 104 7.23 4.66 17.45
N GLY A 105 5.95 4.33 17.28
CA GLY A 105 5.47 2.95 17.32
C GLY A 105 4.80 2.62 16.01
N TYR A 106 4.94 1.38 15.52
CA TYR A 106 4.34 0.96 14.26
C TYR A 106 2.84 1.27 14.20
N ARG A 107 2.10 1.00 15.28
CA ARG A 107 0.66 1.29 15.35
C ARG A 107 0.34 2.77 15.19
N ALA A 108 1.16 3.64 15.76
CA ALA A 108 0.99 5.09 15.64
C ALA A 108 1.23 5.56 14.21
N LEU A 109 2.30 5.08 13.56
CA LEU A 109 2.60 5.37 12.16
C LEU A 109 1.49 4.88 11.24
N LEU A 110 1.01 3.65 11.44
CA LEU A 110 -0.09 3.07 10.69
C LEU A 110 -1.38 3.89 10.84
N GLN A 111 -1.72 4.31 12.05
CA GLN A 111 -2.92 5.14 12.31
C GLN A 111 -2.78 6.51 11.64
N GLN A 112 -1.62 7.12 11.71
CA GLN A 112 -1.36 8.40 11.04
C GLN A 112 -1.55 8.29 9.53
N VAL A 113 -0.92 7.29 8.89
CA VAL A 113 -1.03 7.11 7.42
C VAL A 113 -2.46 6.75 7.01
N ARG A 114 -3.14 5.89 7.77
CA ARG A 114 -4.57 5.59 7.54
C ARG A 114 -5.43 6.83 7.60
N HIS A 115 -5.15 7.69 8.57
CA HIS A 115 -5.89 8.93 8.76
C HIS A 115 -5.67 9.92 7.61
N GLU A 116 -4.42 10.16 7.20
CA GLU A 116 -4.06 11.00 6.05
C GLU A 116 -4.72 10.48 4.75
N ARG A 117 -4.74 9.16 4.56
CA ARG A 117 -5.40 8.54 3.41
C ARG A 117 -6.92 8.66 3.48
N ALA A 118 -7.51 8.52 4.68
CA ALA A 118 -8.93 8.70 4.91
C ALA A 118 -9.39 10.12 4.52
N GLN A 119 -8.67 11.15 4.96
CA GLN A 119 -8.96 12.54 4.61
C GLN A 119 -8.98 12.73 3.09
N ARG A 120 -7.95 12.24 2.38
CA ARG A 120 -7.87 12.33 0.91
C ARG A 120 -9.04 11.63 0.22
N LEU A 121 -9.40 10.42 0.66
CA LEU A 121 -10.51 9.67 0.08
C LEU A 121 -11.86 10.31 0.36
N LEU A 122 -12.05 10.88 1.55
CA LEU A 122 -13.28 11.59 1.91
C LEU A 122 -13.49 12.85 1.08
N LEU A 123 -12.42 13.57 0.73
CA LEU A 123 -12.47 14.83 -0.03
C LEU A 123 -12.58 14.62 -1.54
N ASN A 124 -11.92 13.60 -2.07
CA ASN A 124 -11.67 13.47 -3.50
C ASN A 124 -12.47 12.34 -4.18
N SER A 125 -13.25 11.57 -3.44
CA SER A 125 -13.99 10.45 -4.01
C SER A 125 -15.44 10.42 -3.59
N GLY A 126 -16.33 10.02 -4.52
CA GLY A 126 -17.71 9.65 -4.22
C GLY A 126 -17.84 8.29 -3.49
N THR A 127 -16.73 7.72 -3.04
CA THR A 127 -16.67 6.40 -2.41
C THR A 127 -17.42 6.39 -1.08
N SER A 128 -18.17 5.33 -0.82
CA SER A 128 -18.92 5.18 0.43
C SER A 128 -18.00 5.06 1.65
N ILE A 129 -18.48 5.48 2.82
CA ILE A 129 -17.74 5.36 4.08
C ILE A 129 -17.32 3.91 4.36
N THR A 130 -18.18 2.94 4.01
CA THR A 130 -17.90 1.52 4.18
C THR A 130 -16.75 1.06 3.27
N GLN A 131 -16.74 1.48 2.02
CA GLN A 131 -15.67 1.15 1.08
C GLN A 131 -14.33 1.77 1.52
N ILE A 132 -14.35 3.03 1.97
CA ILE A 132 -13.16 3.69 2.52
C ILE A 132 -12.63 2.91 3.73
N ALA A 133 -13.51 2.49 4.64
CA ALA A 133 -13.11 1.70 5.80
C ALA A 133 -12.38 0.41 5.40
N LEU A 134 -12.94 -0.34 4.45
CA LEU A 134 -12.35 -1.59 3.96
C LEU A 134 -11.02 -1.34 3.24
N GLU A 135 -10.95 -0.31 2.38
CA GLU A 135 -9.71 0.07 1.69
C GLU A 135 -8.57 0.44 2.66
N LEU A 136 -8.91 1.06 3.77
CA LEU A 136 -7.96 1.42 4.82
C LEU A 136 -7.61 0.25 5.75
N GLY A 137 -8.20 -0.94 5.53
CA GLY A 137 -7.94 -2.14 6.31
C GLY A 137 -8.64 -2.15 7.68
N TYR A 138 -9.77 -1.47 7.81
CA TYR A 138 -10.67 -1.63 8.96
C TYR A 138 -11.63 -2.79 8.72
N THR A 139 -12.01 -3.48 9.79
CA THR A 139 -12.97 -4.60 9.73
C THR A 139 -14.35 -4.15 9.29
N ASP A 140 -14.73 -2.93 9.68
CA ASP A 140 -16.04 -2.36 9.39
C ASP A 140 -16.03 -0.81 9.47
N ALA A 141 -17.11 -0.20 8.99
CA ALA A 141 -17.28 1.26 9.00
C ALA A 141 -17.40 1.84 10.42
N ALA A 142 -17.88 1.07 11.41
CA ALA A 142 -18.02 1.56 12.77
C ALA A 142 -16.65 1.71 13.44
N ASN A 143 -15.74 0.74 13.24
CA ASN A 143 -14.36 0.80 13.71
C ASN A 143 -13.61 1.97 13.07
N PHE A 144 -13.76 2.16 11.77
CA PHE A 144 -13.22 3.31 11.06
C PHE A 144 -13.76 4.63 11.62
N THR A 145 -15.07 4.76 11.75
CA THR A 145 -15.72 5.99 12.26
C THR A 145 -15.24 6.36 13.65
N ARG A 146 -15.10 5.38 14.55
CA ARG A 146 -14.56 5.61 15.90
C ARG A 146 -13.11 6.08 15.86
N ALA A 147 -12.27 5.44 15.07
CA ALA A 147 -10.86 5.80 14.94
C ALA A 147 -10.69 7.20 14.34
N PHE A 148 -11.43 7.51 13.27
CA PHE A 148 -11.40 8.80 12.61
C PHE A 148 -11.87 9.92 13.55
N ARG A 149 -13.02 9.73 14.22
CA ARG A 149 -13.57 10.70 15.17
C ARG A 149 -12.63 10.96 16.36
N LYS A 150 -11.89 9.96 16.80
CA LYS A 150 -10.91 10.11 17.89
C LYS A 150 -9.80 11.11 17.53
N ILE A 151 -9.44 11.21 16.24
CA ILE A 151 -8.37 12.10 15.77
C ILE A 151 -8.93 13.45 15.34
N GLU A 152 -10.00 13.45 14.52
CA GLU A 152 -10.58 14.66 13.91
C GLU A 152 -11.64 15.36 14.79
N GLY A 153 -12.10 14.71 15.83
CA GLY A 153 -13.21 15.24 16.65
C GLY A 153 -14.61 15.09 16.02
N VAL A 154 -14.68 14.84 14.71
CA VAL A 154 -15.94 14.71 13.95
C VAL A 154 -16.00 13.37 13.20
N SER A 155 -17.21 12.94 12.82
CA SER A 155 -17.38 11.72 12.02
C SER A 155 -16.92 11.93 10.57
N PRO A 156 -16.54 10.84 9.84
CA PRO A 156 -16.15 10.92 8.43
C PRO A 156 -17.21 11.58 7.54
N SER A 157 -18.49 11.33 7.80
CA SER A 157 -19.60 11.94 7.05
C SER A 157 -19.66 13.46 7.27
N VAL A 158 -19.54 13.91 8.51
CA VAL A 158 -19.50 15.33 8.85
C VAL A 158 -18.26 15.99 8.28
N PHE A 159 -17.11 15.34 8.31
CA PHE A 159 -15.87 15.84 7.72
C PHE A 159 -16.04 16.07 6.21
N ARG A 160 -16.60 15.09 5.49
CA ARG A 160 -16.90 15.20 4.05
C ARG A 160 -17.77 16.42 3.72
N THR A 161 -18.87 16.60 4.45
CA THR A 161 -19.83 17.69 4.19
C THR A 161 -19.27 19.08 4.48
N ARG A 162 -18.34 19.21 5.42
CA ARG A 162 -17.72 20.50 5.77
C ARG A 162 -16.68 20.97 4.75
N SER A 163 -16.19 20.06 3.94
CA SER A 163 -15.08 20.31 3.01
C SER A 163 -15.53 20.36 1.55
N THR A 164 -16.83 20.17 1.29
CA THR A 164 -17.51 20.38 0.00
C THR A 164 -18.19 21.72 -0.01
#